data_0c2e47b6891748a8ab1d761de020dba5
#
_entry.id   0c2e47b6891748a8ab1d761de020dba5
#
_cell.length_a   1.000
_cell.length_b   1.000
_cell.length_c   1.000
_cell.angle_alpha   90.00
_cell.angle_beta   90.00
_cell.angle_gamma   90.00
#
_symmetry.space_group_name_H-M   'P 1'
#
loop_
_entity.id
_entity.type
_entity.pdbx_description
1 polymer ?
#
loop_
_entity_poly.entity_id
_entity_poly.type
_entity_poly.pdbx_seq_one_letter_code
_entity_poly.pdbx_strand_id
1 'polypeptide(L)'
;MKLTLTFLLALFSLNALAESPAVYEKSFDLNMDTAYKRVYKALESNGFKVVYEIDMHDNLSKFAAKNAVKDFNLNQLEGIKSLVFCNGPLAVKISNADPAMLSLCPLHLTLTQKEGKISVLFVRPGVVAQGSKAEAPAKELEEKVIKAIESGMGDSR
;
A
#
# COMPACT_ATOMS: atom_id res chain seq x y z
N MET A 1 27.29 36.11 -50.65
CA MET A 1 25.99 35.50 -50.38
C MET A 1 26.21 34.45 -49.33
N LYS A 2 25.98 34.78 -48.04
CA LYS A 2 26.17 33.87 -46.90
C LYS A 2 24.82 33.28 -46.52
N LEU A 3 24.67 31.95 -46.69
CA LEU A 3 23.47 31.23 -46.34
C LEU A 3 23.60 30.82 -44.84
N THR A 4 22.87 31.47 -43.97
CA THR A 4 22.75 31.09 -42.53
C THR A 4 21.68 30.02 -42.44
N LEU A 5 22.13 28.78 -42.14
CA LEU A 5 21.29 27.62 -41.86
C LEU A 5 20.84 27.66 -40.40
N THR A 6 19.61 28.10 -40.14
CA THR A 6 19.02 28.13 -38.81
C THR A 6 18.53 26.72 -38.45
N PHE A 7 19.23 26.06 -37.54
CA PHE A 7 18.87 24.74 -37.03
C PHE A 7 17.81 24.88 -35.94
N LEU A 8 16.56 24.60 -36.29
CA LEU A 8 15.43 24.64 -35.34
C LEU A 8 15.46 23.36 -34.50
N LEU A 9 16.00 23.47 -33.26
CA LEU A 9 15.98 22.38 -32.29
C LEU A 9 14.57 22.26 -31.73
N ALA A 10 13.77 21.32 -32.24
CA ALA A 10 12.51 20.95 -31.63
C ALA A 10 12.77 20.19 -30.32
N LEU A 11 12.60 20.87 -29.20
CA LEU A 11 12.57 20.26 -27.88
C LEU A 11 11.31 19.38 -27.76
N PHE A 12 11.44 18.10 -28.05
CA PHE A 12 10.46 17.10 -27.65
C PHE A 12 10.52 16.99 -26.12
N SER A 13 9.63 17.70 -25.45
CA SER A 13 9.34 17.46 -24.04
C SER A 13 8.72 16.08 -23.91
N LEU A 14 9.52 15.06 -23.62
CA LEU A 14 9.00 13.79 -23.09
C LEU A 14 8.36 14.11 -21.75
N ASN A 15 7.04 14.26 -21.73
CA ASN A 15 6.28 14.12 -20.52
C ASN A 15 6.43 12.64 -20.09
N ALA A 16 7.45 12.35 -19.28
CA ALA A 16 7.49 11.12 -18.51
C ALA A 16 6.26 11.17 -17.61
N LEU A 17 5.22 10.41 -17.95
CA LEU A 17 4.13 10.10 -17.06
C LEU A 17 4.80 9.39 -15.88
N ALA A 18 4.97 10.12 -14.78
CA ALA A 18 5.46 9.53 -13.54
C ALA A 18 4.45 8.45 -13.14
N GLU A 19 4.85 7.19 -13.29
CA GLU A 19 4.05 6.06 -12.91
C GLU A 19 3.77 6.17 -11.40
N SER A 20 2.50 6.11 -11.02
CA SER A 20 2.11 6.17 -9.62
C SER A 20 2.78 5.03 -8.85
N PRO A 21 3.40 5.30 -7.67
CA PRO A 21 4.04 4.24 -6.90
C PRO A 21 3.08 3.07 -6.64
N ALA A 22 3.56 1.83 -6.82
CA ALA A 22 2.75 0.62 -6.60
C ALA A 22 2.38 0.41 -5.11
N VAL A 23 3.08 1.10 -4.22
CA VAL A 23 2.84 1.05 -2.77
C VAL A 23 2.42 2.44 -2.30
N TYR A 24 1.26 2.50 -1.63
CA TYR A 24 0.89 3.63 -0.82
C TYR A 24 1.71 3.57 0.47
N GLU A 25 2.39 4.66 0.78
CA GLU A 25 3.13 4.83 2.02
C GLU A 25 2.77 6.17 2.65
N LYS A 26 2.41 6.14 3.94
CA LYS A 26 2.17 7.36 4.71
C LYS A 26 2.62 7.16 6.15
N SER A 27 3.34 8.15 6.68
CA SER A 27 3.85 8.13 8.05
C SER A 27 2.96 8.95 8.99
N PHE A 28 2.89 8.51 10.24
CA PHE A 28 2.08 9.12 11.29
C PHE A 28 2.87 9.16 12.61
N ASP A 29 2.67 10.22 13.37
CA ASP A 29 3.30 10.40 14.69
C ASP A 29 2.44 9.70 15.77
N LEU A 30 2.48 8.38 15.76
CA LEU A 30 1.72 7.48 16.64
C LEU A 30 2.61 6.30 17.04
N ASN A 31 2.32 5.69 18.20
CA ASN A 31 2.90 4.40 18.53
C ASN A 31 2.12 3.24 17.88
N MET A 32 2.76 2.06 17.80
CA MET A 32 2.21 0.87 17.14
C MET A 32 0.81 0.48 17.67
N ASP A 33 0.62 0.43 18.98
CA ASP A 33 -0.65 -0.03 19.56
C ASP A 33 -1.80 0.92 19.22
N THR A 34 -1.54 2.22 19.26
CA THR A 34 -2.54 3.23 18.91
C THR A 34 -2.86 3.17 17.41
N ALA A 35 -1.85 3.17 16.56
CA ALA A 35 -1.99 3.11 15.12
C ALA A 35 -2.74 1.85 14.68
N TYR A 36 -2.35 0.70 15.22
CA TYR A 36 -2.97 -0.59 14.93
C TYR A 36 -4.47 -0.60 15.26
N LYS A 37 -4.84 -0.19 16.48
CA LYS A 37 -6.25 -0.13 16.91
C LYS A 37 -7.06 0.84 16.07
N ARG A 38 -6.49 1.98 15.71
CA ARG A 38 -7.16 2.99 14.90
C ARG A 38 -7.41 2.51 13.47
N VAL A 39 -6.40 1.97 12.81
CA VAL A 39 -6.56 1.48 11.43
C VAL A 39 -7.49 0.25 11.38
N TYR A 40 -7.40 -0.66 12.35
CA TYR A 40 -8.32 -1.78 12.47
C TYR A 40 -9.78 -1.30 12.52
N LYS A 41 -10.09 -0.42 13.49
CA LYS A 41 -11.43 0.15 13.64
C LYS A 41 -11.89 0.90 12.40
N ALA A 42 -11.00 1.65 11.75
CA ALA A 42 -11.33 2.41 10.55
C ALA A 42 -11.67 1.49 9.37
N LEU A 43 -10.92 0.41 9.17
CA LEU A 43 -11.23 -0.59 8.16
C LEU A 43 -12.62 -1.20 8.39
N GLU A 44 -12.91 -1.68 9.59
CA GLU A 44 -14.20 -2.27 9.94
C GLU A 44 -15.36 -1.28 9.76
N SER A 45 -15.18 -0.03 10.20
CA SER A 45 -16.18 1.04 10.05
C SER A 45 -16.44 1.46 8.60
N ASN A 46 -15.51 1.15 7.67
CA ASN A 46 -15.65 1.42 6.25
C ASN A 46 -16.03 0.17 5.43
N GLY A 47 -16.56 -0.88 6.10
CA GLY A 47 -17.09 -2.08 5.46
C GLY A 47 -16.04 -3.08 5.00
N PHE A 48 -14.82 -2.99 5.54
CA PHE A 48 -13.82 -4.04 5.40
C PHE A 48 -13.89 -4.97 6.61
N LYS A 49 -13.82 -6.27 6.38
CA LYS A 49 -13.71 -7.25 7.45
C LYS A 49 -12.25 -7.65 7.61
N VAL A 50 -11.67 -7.39 8.77
CA VAL A 50 -10.35 -7.93 9.12
C VAL A 50 -10.51 -9.42 9.43
N VAL A 51 -9.76 -10.25 8.70
CA VAL A 51 -9.86 -11.71 8.76
C VAL A 51 -8.65 -12.36 9.40
N TYR A 52 -7.52 -11.68 9.41
CA TYR A 52 -6.31 -12.18 10.04
C TYR A 52 -5.37 -11.03 10.46
N GLU A 53 -4.64 -11.27 11.56
CA GLU A 53 -3.69 -10.34 12.16
C GLU A 53 -2.35 -11.04 12.34
N ILE A 54 -1.26 -10.39 11.92
CA ILE A 54 0.06 -11.02 11.92
C ILE A 54 1.06 -10.10 12.62
N ASP A 55 1.71 -10.58 13.66
CA ASP A 55 2.93 -9.97 14.19
C ASP A 55 4.11 -10.45 13.35
N MET A 56 4.41 -9.67 12.30
CA MET A 56 5.50 -10.00 11.37
C MET A 56 6.87 -9.85 12.02
N HIS A 57 7.01 -8.90 12.95
CA HIS A 57 8.29 -8.68 13.64
C HIS A 57 8.67 -9.90 14.48
N ASP A 58 7.72 -10.39 15.28
CA ASP A 58 7.93 -11.58 16.11
C ASP A 58 8.21 -12.83 15.25
N ASN A 59 7.42 -13.03 14.19
CA ASN A 59 7.59 -14.17 13.29
C ASN A 59 8.95 -14.16 12.59
N LEU A 60 9.37 -13.02 12.04
CA LEU A 60 10.67 -12.88 11.38
C LEU A 60 11.84 -13.02 12.36
N SER A 61 11.71 -12.47 13.57
CA SER A 61 12.72 -12.61 14.62
C SER A 61 12.93 -14.08 15.01
N LYS A 62 11.85 -14.81 15.21
CA LYS A 62 11.91 -16.25 15.53
C LYS A 62 12.49 -17.06 14.38
N PHE A 63 12.11 -16.74 13.15
CA PHE A 63 12.67 -17.39 11.95
C PHE A 63 14.18 -17.14 11.85
N ALA A 64 14.61 -15.89 12.02
CA ALA A 64 16.01 -15.52 11.95
C ALA A 64 16.84 -16.23 13.03
N ALA A 65 16.36 -16.25 14.27
CA ALA A 65 17.02 -16.97 15.36
C ALA A 65 17.15 -18.46 15.08
N LYS A 66 16.06 -19.10 14.62
CA LYS A 66 16.04 -20.55 14.31
C LYS A 66 17.00 -20.93 13.16
N ASN A 67 17.16 -20.06 12.18
CA ASN A 67 17.92 -20.34 10.96
C ASN A 67 19.28 -19.62 10.91
N ALA A 68 19.73 -19.04 12.02
CA ALA A 68 20.99 -18.31 12.15
C ALA A 68 21.18 -17.19 11.09
N VAL A 69 20.09 -16.51 10.73
CA VAL A 69 20.12 -15.36 9.81
C VAL A 69 20.70 -14.16 10.52
N LYS A 70 21.90 -13.72 10.13
CA LYS A 70 22.64 -12.64 10.80
C LYS A 70 22.14 -11.24 10.43
N ASP A 71 21.61 -11.08 9.22
CA ASP A 71 21.24 -9.79 8.64
C ASP A 71 19.74 -9.48 8.78
N PHE A 72 19.10 -10.04 9.82
CA PHE A 72 17.74 -9.71 10.14
C PHE A 72 17.63 -8.25 10.62
N ASN A 73 16.63 -7.54 10.07
CA ASN A 73 16.25 -6.19 10.50
C ASN A 73 17.35 -5.12 10.38
N LEU A 74 18.09 -5.10 9.27
CA LEU A 74 19.09 -4.08 8.98
C LEU A 74 18.51 -2.64 9.02
N ASN A 75 17.21 -2.49 8.74
CA ASN A 75 16.51 -1.22 8.81
C ASN A 75 16.15 -0.78 10.24
N GLN A 76 16.43 -1.61 11.25
CA GLN A 76 16.17 -1.32 12.67
C GLN A 76 14.70 -0.99 12.95
N LEU A 77 13.78 -1.75 12.35
CA LEU A 77 12.35 -1.62 12.62
C LEU A 77 12.04 -2.13 14.04
N GLU A 78 11.35 -1.31 14.83
CA GLU A 78 10.95 -1.61 16.22
C GLU A 78 9.72 -2.52 16.27
N GLY A 79 8.94 -2.55 15.21
CA GLY A 79 7.74 -3.35 15.08
C GLY A 79 7.27 -3.47 13.64
N ILE A 80 6.67 -4.62 13.32
CA ILE A 80 6.05 -4.87 12.01
C ILE A 80 4.78 -5.66 12.26
N LYS A 81 3.61 -5.07 11.97
CA LYS A 81 2.32 -5.76 12.08
C LYS A 81 1.56 -5.68 10.77
N SER A 82 0.89 -6.76 10.40
CA SER A 82 0.05 -6.79 9.18
C SER A 82 -1.39 -7.16 9.52
N LEU A 83 -2.32 -6.48 8.82
CA LEU A 83 -3.74 -6.79 8.81
C LEU A 83 -4.12 -7.37 7.46
N VAL A 84 -4.78 -8.51 7.45
CA VAL A 84 -5.39 -9.11 6.27
C VAL A 84 -6.89 -8.86 6.33
N PHE A 85 -7.46 -8.30 5.26
CA PHE A 85 -8.85 -7.87 5.28
C PHE A 85 -9.50 -7.98 3.90
N CYS A 86 -10.83 -7.91 3.84
CA CYS A 86 -11.59 -8.03 2.60
C CYS A 86 -12.83 -7.13 2.61
N ASN A 87 -13.24 -6.71 1.40
CA ASN A 87 -14.56 -6.11 1.15
C ASN A 87 -15.30 -7.00 0.16
N GLY A 88 -16.26 -7.79 0.65
CA GLY A 88 -16.99 -8.78 -0.14
C GLY A 88 -17.65 -8.20 -1.40
N PRO A 89 -18.45 -7.13 -1.32
CA PRO A 89 -19.07 -6.51 -2.48
C PRO A 89 -18.09 -6.11 -3.58
N LEU A 90 -16.94 -5.51 -3.22
CA LEU A 90 -15.91 -5.11 -4.19
C LEU A 90 -15.15 -6.33 -4.74
N ALA A 91 -14.90 -7.34 -3.92
CA ALA A 91 -14.30 -8.60 -4.38
C ALA A 91 -15.17 -9.26 -5.46
N VAL A 92 -16.50 -9.27 -5.29
CA VAL A 92 -17.44 -9.77 -6.31
C VAL A 92 -17.40 -8.92 -7.59
N LYS A 93 -17.38 -7.59 -7.48
CA LYS A 93 -17.25 -6.70 -8.65
C LYS A 93 -15.96 -6.97 -9.44
N ILE A 94 -14.84 -7.13 -8.73
CA ILE A 94 -13.52 -7.41 -9.31
C ILE A 94 -13.54 -8.78 -10.00
N SER A 95 -14.03 -9.81 -9.31
CA SER A 95 -14.13 -11.18 -9.84
C SER A 95 -14.97 -11.25 -11.12
N ASN A 96 -16.10 -10.54 -11.15
CA ASN A 96 -16.99 -10.52 -12.31
C ASN A 96 -16.38 -9.76 -13.50
N ALA A 97 -15.56 -8.75 -13.24
CA ALA A 97 -14.90 -7.99 -14.28
C ALA A 97 -13.67 -8.72 -14.86
N ASP A 98 -12.85 -9.30 -13.99
CA ASP A 98 -11.65 -10.06 -14.35
C ASP A 98 -11.30 -11.04 -13.23
N PRO A 99 -11.56 -12.36 -13.42
CA PRO A 99 -11.29 -13.36 -12.38
C PRO A 99 -9.81 -13.46 -11.97
N ALA A 100 -8.86 -13.11 -12.84
CA ALA A 100 -7.43 -13.11 -12.49
C ALA A 100 -7.11 -12.08 -11.40
N MET A 101 -7.87 -11.00 -11.33
CA MET A 101 -7.72 -9.96 -10.31
C MET A 101 -8.24 -10.37 -8.92
N LEU A 102 -8.80 -11.57 -8.76
CA LEU A 102 -9.02 -12.15 -7.42
C LEU A 102 -7.71 -12.37 -6.65
N SER A 103 -6.56 -12.36 -7.32
CA SER A 103 -5.24 -12.31 -6.69
C SER A 103 -5.03 -11.11 -5.76
N LEU A 104 -5.85 -10.05 -5.91
CA LEU A 104 -5.88 -8.90 -5.00
C LEU A 104 -6.66 -9.16 -3.70
N CYS A 105 -7.36 -10.30 -3.58
CA CYS A 105 -8.16 -10.64 -2.40
C CYS A 105 -7.66 -11.94 -1.75
N PRO A 106 -7.43 -11.94 -0.43
CA PRO A 106 -7.61 -10.83 0.49
C PRO A 106 -6.54 -9.75 0.36
N LEU A 107 -6.91 -8.51 0.71
CA LEU A 107 -5.99 -7.40 0.83
C LEU A 107 -5.16 -7.52 2.10
N HIS A 108 -4.01 -6.88 2.12
CA HIS A 108 -3.25 -6.67 3.35
C HIS A 108 -2.64 -5.28 3.39
N LEU A 109 -2.48 -4.75 4.59
CA LEU A 109 -1.64 -3.59 4.86
C LEU A 109 -0.63 -3.94 5.96
N THR A 110 0.48 -3.25 5.97
CA THR A 110 1.53 -3.43 6.98
C THR A 110 1.81 -2.11 7.68
N LEU A 111 1.88 -2.18 9.00
CA LEU A 111 2.36 -1.11 9.86
C LEU A 111 3.81 -1.41 10.22
N THR A 112 4.71 -0.47 9.99
CA THR A 112 6.09 -0.53 10.48
C THR A 112 6.33 0.58 11.48
N GLN A 113 7.11 0.31 12.50
CA GLN A 113 7.56 1.32 13.47
C GLN A 113 9.06 1.51 13.37
N LYS A 114 9.49 2.77 13.29
CA LYS A 114 10.89 3.17 13.36
C LYS A 114 11.00 4.52 14.04
N GLU A 115 11.91 4.64 15.01
CA GLU A 115 12.16 5.89 15.75
C GLU A 115 10.88 6.51 16.33
N GLY A 116 10.00 5.64 16.86
CA GLY A 116 8.72 6.04 17.45
C GLY A 116 7.63 6.47 16.46
N LYS A 117 7.90 6.46 15.15
CA LYS A 117 6.92 6.79 14.11
C LYS A 117 6.39 5.54 13.41
N ILE A 118 5.15 5.62 12.97
CA ILE A 118 4.50 4.55 12.19
C ILE A 118 4.47 4.92 10.72
N SER A 119 4.84 3.98 9.85
CA SER A 119 4.50 4.02 8.43
C SER A 119 3.46 2.96 8.11
N VAL A 120 2.42 3.34 7.37
CA VAL A 120 1.41 2.44 6.82
C VAL A 120 1.77 2.16 5.37
N LEU A 121 1.94 0.88 5.05
CA LEU A 121 2.29 0.40 3.71
C LEU A 121 1.12 -0.41 3.15
N PHE A 122 0.69 -0.08 1.93
CA PHE A 122 -0.41 -0.76 1.28
C PHE A 122 -0.15 -0.89 -0.23
N VAL A 123 -0.16 -2.12 -0.75
CA VAL A 123 -0.07 -2.34 -2.20
C VAL A 123 -1.34 -1.82 -2.87
N ARG A 124 -1.18 -1.00 -3.89
CA ARG A 124 -2.28 -0.29 -4.54
C ARG A 124 -2.99 -1.16 -5.59
N PRO A 125 -4.22 -1.63 -5.31
CA PRO A 125 -4.97 -2.49 -6.23
C PRO A 125 -5.22 -1.85 -7.60
N GLY A 126 -5.46 -0.53 -7.64
CA GLY A 126 -5.71 0.19 -8.89
C GLY A 126 -4.49 0.20 -9.81
N VAL A 127 -3.28 0.23 -9.24
CA VAL A 127 -2.03 0.13 -10.03
C VAL A 127 -1.81 -1.29 -10.53
N VAL A 128 -2.03 -2.30 -9.68
CA VAL A 128 -1.88 -3.71 -10.06
C VAL A 128 -2.89 -4.11 -11.16
N ALA A 129 -4.11 -3.59 -11.09
CA ALA A 129 -5.17 -3.88 -12.05
C ALA A 129 -5.15 -3.00 -13.30
N GLN A 130 -4.14 -2.15 -13.48
CA GLN A 130 -4.03 -1.25 -14.63
C GLN A 130 -4.09 -2.03 -15.96
N GLY A 131 -4.97 -1.59 -16.87
CA GLY A 131 -5.20 -2.26 -18.14
C GLY A 131 -6.09 -3.51 -18.07
N SER A 132 -6.48 -3.98 -16.87
CA SER A 132 -7.47 -5.05 -16.69
C SER A 132 -8.89 -4.51 -16.79
N LYS A 133 -9.85 -5.39 -17.09
CA LYS A 133 -11.28 -5.06 -17.02
C LYS A 133 -11.73 -4.72 -15.58
N ALA A 134 -10.99 -5.15 -14.58
CA ALA A 134 -11.23 -4.85 -13.16
C ALA A 134 -10.55 -3.55 -12.68
N GLU A 135 -9.92 -2.76 -13.53
CA GLU A 135 -9.20 -1.54 -13.13
C GLU A 135 -10.10 -0.56 -12.35
N ALA A 136 -11.31 -0.30 -12.86
CA ALA A 136 -12.22 0.63 -12.20
C ALA A 136 -12.65 0.18 -10.79
N PRO A 137 -13.16 -1.06 -10.58
CA PRO A 137 -13.48 -1.53 -9.23
C PRO A 137 -12.24 -1.71 -8.33
N ALA A 138 -11.06 -1.96 -8.88
CA ALA A 138 -9.82 -2.01 -8.11
C ALA A 138 -9.40 -0.61 -7.62
N LYS A 139 -9.56 0.43 -8.43
CA LYS A 139 -9.38 1.83 -8.01
C LYS A 139 -10.38 2.24 -6.93
N GLU A 140 -11.68 1.88 -7.08
CA GLU A 140 -12.69 2.11 -6.03
C GLU A 140 -12.28 1.46 -4.70
N LEU A 141 -11.76 0.23 -4.77
CA LEU A 141 -11.27 -0.50 -3.60
C LEU A 141 -10.09 0.21 -2.94
N GLU A 142 -9.10 0.64 -3.74
CA GLU A 142 -7.93 1.38 -3.28
C GLU A 142 -8.31 2.67 -2.56
N GLU A 143 -9.15 3.49 -3.18
CA GLU A 143 -9.60 4.77 -2.63
C GLU A 143 -10.31 4.60 -1.29
N LYS A 144 -11.15 3.57 -1.16
CA LYS A 144 -11.82 3.26 0.11
C LYS A 144 -10.86 2.85 1.21
N VAL A 145 -9.83 2.06 0.88
CA VAL A 145 -8.80 1.66 1.85
C VAL A 145 -7.98 2.87 2.30
N ILE A 146 -7.50 3.67 1.35
CA ILE A 146 -6.71 4.88 1.66
C ILE A 146 -7.53 5.84 2.52
N LYS A 147 -8.79 6.08 2.17
CA LYS A 147 -9.69 6.92 2.97
C LYS A 147 -9.89 6.36 4.39
N ALA A 148 -10.03 5.05 4.54
CA ALA A 148 -10.14 4.43 5.86
C ALA A 148 -8.85 4.64 6.68
N ILE A 149 -7.67 4.42 6.07
CA ILE A 149 -6.39 4.67 6.72
C ILE A 149 -6.30 6.13 7.19
N GLU A 150 -6.52 7.09 6.30
CA GLU A 150 -6.37 8.51 6.59
C GLU A 150 -7.37 8.98 7.66
N SER A 151 -8.64 8.56 7.57
CA SER A 151 -9.66 8.92 8.57
C SER A 151 -9.39 8.31 9.94
N GLY A 152 -8.84 7.10 10.00
CA GLY A 152 -8.53 6.41 11.24
C GLY A 152 -7.27 6.92 11.92
N MET A 153 -6.26 7.22 11.15
CA MET A 153 -4.95 7.64 11.68
C MET A 153 -4.91 9.12 12.06
N GLY A 154 -5.81 9.93 11.51
CA GLY A 154 -5.83 11.39 11.68
C GLY A 154 -4.85 12.08 10.73
N ASP A 155 -4.94 13.40 10.64
CA ASP A 155 -3.99 14.17 9.84
C ASP A 155 -2.58 14.06 10.42
N SER A 156 -1.63 13.66 9.57
CA SER A 156 -0.21 13.84 9.86
C SER A 156 0.06 15.35 9.83
N ARG A 157 0.15 15.97 11.02
CA ARG A 157 0.61 17.37 11.13
C ARG A 157 2.09 17.46 10.87
#